data_cb231ad4262694005686c64168eb07df
#
_entry.id   cb231ad4262694005686c64168eb07df
#
_cell.length_a   1.000
_cell.length_b   1.000
_cell.length_c   1.000
_cell.angle_alpha   90.00
_cell.angle_beta   90.00
_cell.angle_gamma   90.00
#
_symmetry.space_group_name_H-M   'P 1'
#
loop_
_entity.id
_entity.type
_entity.pdbx_description
1 polymer ?
#
loop_
_entity_poly.entity_id
_entity_poly.type
_entity_poly.pdbx_seq_one_letter_code
_entity_poly.pdbx_strand_id
1 'polypeptide(L)'
;MRLPRFLVLTICTVLAGAALGIGPARAQIPFLTPDSTGKETLEIGTSTNEIAITSDFRGADLTVFGALNNVDQLLLAIGQYDVVVTLEGPREAATVRRKERFLGIWVNRQSLTFDRVPTSYSVASTRPVDAIAPPEVLNELGIGVDHLPLTPTGHFIGDINMGEFRSAYRRLQEGSGLYQDGDTGIRFVSTNLFRASLRLPANIPDGVHVVHAYLFKSGGFLAQKDLRLRVVKTGVEQAITDAARNQPLSYGAFAVLVALITGWTASLVFRKD
;
A
#
# COMPACT_ATOMS: atom_id res chain seq x y z
N MET A 1 -95.64 24.63 25.32
CA MET A 1 -94.82 23.60 24.64
C MET A 1 -93.40 23.78 25.15
N ARG A 2 -92.84 22.90 26.04
CA ARG A 2 -91.54 23.02 26.68
C ARG A 2 -90.55 22.21 25.86
N LEU A 3 -89.57 22.85 25.23
CA LEU A 3 -88.42 22.20 24.58
C LEU A 3 -87.51 21.57 25.64
N PRO A 4 -87.05 20.34 25.41
CA PRO A 4 -86.27 19.62 26.42
C PRO A 4 -84.83 20.21 26.56
N ARG A 5 -84.48 20.46 27.82
CA ARG A 5 -83.17 20.98 28.28
C ARG A 5 -81.98 20.12 27.93
N PHE A 6 -82.16 18.98 27.28
CA PHE A 6 -81.04 18.06 26.92
C PHE A 6 -80.33 18.40 25.62
N LEU A 7 -80.87 19.25 24.77
CA LEU A 7 -80.29 19.58 23.48
C LEU A 7 -79.16 20.66 23.57
N VAL A 8 -79.13 21.45 24.64
CA VAL A 8 -78.19 22.53 24.85
C VAL A 8 -76.87 22.03 25.48
N LEU A 9 -76.92 20.90 26.22
CA LEU A 9 -75.78 20.37 26.88
C LEU A 9 -74.81 19.60 25.93
N THR A 10 -75.38 19.06 24.79
CA THR A 10 -74.59 18.25 23.85
C THR A 10 -73.80 19.10 22.85
N ILE A 11 -74.21 20.36 22.62
CA ILE A 11 -73.57 21.27 21.66
C ILE A 11 -72.33 21.94 22.32
N CYS A 12 -72.36 22.18 23.63
CA CYS A 12 -71.17 22.79 24.35
C CYS A 12 -70.05 21.82 24.54
N THR A 13 -70.26 20.51 24.54
CA THR A 13 -69.13 19.52 24.71
C THR A 13 -68.41 19.22 23.42
N VAL A 14 -69.00 19.46 22.25
CA VAL A 14 -68.36 19.27 20.94
C VAL A 14 -67.42 20.45 20.58
N LEU A 15 -67.70 21.66 21.05
CA LEU A 15 -66.84 22.84 20.80
C LEU A 15 -65.62 22.95 21.73
N ALA A 16 -65.57 22.25 22.85
CA ALA A 16 -64.43 22.26 23.78
C ALA A 16 -63.30 21.26 23.39
N GLY A 17 -63.60 20.31 22.48
CA GLY A 17 -62.63 19.30 22.04
C GLY A 17 -61.73 19.70 20.86
N ALA A 18 -62.03 20.83 20.21
CA ALA A 18 -61.29 21.22 18.98
C ALA A 18 -60.12 22.24 19.20
N ALA A 19 -59.83 22.64 20.44
CA ALA A 19 -58.85 23.67 20.74
C ALA A 19 -57.49 23.19 21.32
N LEU A 20 -57.24 21.87 21.35
CA LEU A 20 -56.04 21.28 21.97
C LEU A 20 -55.15 20.48 21.00
N GLY A 21 -55.05 20.89 19.75
CA GLY A 21 -54.27 20.17 18.73
C GLY A 21 -53.20 21.02 17.97
N ILE A 22 -52.92 22.26 18.41
CA ILE A 22 -51.81 23.01 17.82
C ILE A 22 -50.60 22.89 18.74
N GLY A 23 -49.95 21.72 18.68
CA GLY A 23 -48.59 21.60 19.16
C GLY A 23 -47.66 22.52 18.36
N PRO A 24 -46.60 23.14 18.95
CA PRO A 24 -45.66 23.94 18.21
C PRO A 24 -45.08 23.07 17.10
N ALA A 25 -45.35 23.43 15.85
CA ALA A 25 -44.63 22.86 14.71
C ALA A 25 -43.16 23.21 14.90
N ARG A 26 -42.38 22.26 15.42
CA ARG A 26 -40.93 22.33 15.34
C ARG A 26 -40.58 22.24 13.86
N ALA A 27 -40.25 23.39 13.28
CA ALA A 27 -39.60 23.46 12.01
C ALA A 27 -38.25 22.73 12.18
N GLN A 28 -38.19 21.47 11.80
CA GLN A 28 -36.94 20.79 11.56
C GLN A 28 -36.30 21.46 10.35
N ILE A 29 -35.33 22.30 10.61
CA ILE A 29 -34.46 22.85 9.58
C ILE A 29 -33.61 21.66 9.12
N PRO A 30 -33.77 21.12 7.89
CA PRO A 30 -33.04 19.91 7.44
C PRO A 30 -31.55 20.15 7.24
N PHE A 31 -31.06 21.38 7.49
CA PHE A 31 -29.69 21.82 7.24
C PHE A 31 -28.72 21.67 8.43
N LEU A 32 -29.17 21.20 9.60
CA LEU A 32 -28.36 21.16 10.82
C LEU A 32 -28.31 19.80 11.51
N THR A 33 -28.66 18.72 10.83
CA THR A 33 -28.19 17.42 11.27
C THR A 33 -26.87 17.18 10.53
N PRO A 34 -25.70 17.17 11.21
CA PRO A 34 -24.53 16.50 10.68
C PRO A 34 -24.90 15.03 10.65
N ASP A 35 -25.33 14.53 9.49
CA ASP A 35 -25.57 13.12 9.24
C ASP A 35 -24.19 12.44 9.05
N SER A 36 -23.39 12.46 10.12
CA SER A 36 -22.10 11.78 10.21
C SER A 36 -22.14 10.72 11.30
N THR A 37 -23.13 9.85 11.27
CA THR A 37 -23.16 8.62 12.04
C THR A 37 -22.38 7.47 11.37
N GLY A 38 -21.77 7.70 10.23
CA GLY A 38 -20.89 6.75 9.55
C GLY A 38 -19.43 6.94 9.98
N LYS A 39 -18.76 5.84 10.32
CA LYS A 39 -17.29 5.85 10.51
C LYS A 39 -16.61 6.37 9.23
N GLU A 40 -15.65 7.27 9.38
CA GLU A 40 -14.82 7.75 8.27
C GLU A 40 -14.12 6.56 7.61
N THR A 41 -14.21 6.44 6.28
CA THR A 41 -13.66 5.31 5.53
C THR A 41 -12.87 5.75 4.32
N LEU A 42 -11.96 4.88 3.90
CA LEU A 42 -11.08 5.05 2.76
C LEU A 42 -11.33 3.91 1.78
N GLU A 43 -11.58 4.23 0.52
CA GLU A 43 -11.64 3.29 -0.58
C GLU A 43 -10.52 3.56 -1.57
N ILE A 44 -9.89 2.51 -2.11
CA ILE A 44 -8.81 2.64 -3.08
C ILE A 44 -8.98 1.70 -4.27
N GLY A 45 -8.44 2.11 -5.39
CA GLY A 45 -8.31 1.32 -6.61
C GLY A 45 -7.02 1.67 -7.35
N THR A 46 -6.49 0.74 -8.10
CA THR A 46 -5.29 0.93 -8.91
C THR A 46 -5.63 0.97 -10.40
N SER A 47 -4.79 1.65 -11.17
CA SER A 47 -4.91 1.68 -12.64
C SER A 47 -4.75 0.30 -13.29
N THR A 48 -4.05 -0.60 -12.62
CA THR A 48 -3.85 -1.99 -13.03
C THR A 48 -3.66 -2.90 -11.82
N ASN A 49 -4.08 -4.16 -11.93
CA ASN A 49 -3.89 -5.17 -10.89
C ASN A 49 -2.67 -6.06 -11.15
N GLU A 50 -2.08 -5.95 -12.35
CA GLU A 50 -0.92 -6.72 -12.74
C GLU A 50 0.05 -5.86 -13.56
N ILE A 51 1.34 -6.00 -13.27
CA ILE A 51 2.43 -5.36 -13.98
C ILE A 51 3.34 -6.45 -14.54
N ALA A 52 3.53 -6.42 -15.86
CA ALA A 52 4.41 -7.33 -16.56
C ALA A 52 5.82 -6.72 -16.66
N ILE A 53 6.82 -7.45 -16.17
CA ILE A 53 8.23 -7.11 -16.33
C ILE A 53 8.78 -7.88 -17.53
N THR A 54 9.14 -7.13 -18.55
CA THR A 54 9.81 -7.62 -19.76
C THR A 54 11.32 -7.31 -19.67
N SER A 55 12.12 -7.86 -20.56
CA SER A 55 13.58 -7.62 -20.60
C SER A 55 13.97 -6.15 -20.84
N ASP A 56 13.05 -5.36 -21.38
CA ASP A 56 13.20 -3.93 -21.64
C ASP A 56 12.51 -3.03 -20.60
N PHE A 57 11.99 -3.62 -19.50
CA PHE A 57 11.34 -2.88 -18.43
C PHE A 57 12.31 -1.92 -17.74
N ARG A 58 11.96 -0.64 -17.71
CA ARG A 58 12.78 0.45 -17.13
C ARG A 58 12.13 1.10 -15.91
N GLY A 59 11.16 0.42 -15.32
CA GLY A 59 10.31 0.97 -14.27
C GLY A 59 8.95 1.42 -14.81
N ALA A 60 8.03 1.67 -13.91
CA ALA A 60 6.69 2.14 -14.21
C ALA A 60 6.18 3.07 -13.09
N ASP A 61 5.20 3.90 -13.40
CA ASP A 61 4.48 4.66 -12.41
C ASP A 61 3.11 4.01 -12.17
N LEU A 62 2.89 3.56 -10.94
CA LEU A 62 1.60 3.05 -10.50
C LEU A 62 0.74 4.20 -10.03
N THR A 63 -0.42 4.38 -10.64
CA THR A 63 -1.42 5.33 -10.16
C THR A 63 -2.43 4.62 -9.28
N VAL A 64 -2.57 5.10 -8.06
CA VAL A 64 -3.59 4.68 -7.09
C VAL A 64 -4.59 5.81 -6.95
N PHE A 65 -5.87 5.51 -7.14
CA PHE A 65 -6.97 6.43 -6.87
C PHE A 65 -7.63 6.02 -5.56
N GLY A 66 -8.11 7.00 -4.81
CA GLY A 66 -8.88 6.70 -3.62
C GLY A 66 -9.91 7.78 -3.31
N ALA A 67 -10.96 7.35 -2.64
CA ALA A 67 -12.04 8.21 -2.19
C ALA A 67 -12.19 8.16 -0.68
N LEU A 68 -12.40 9.33 -0.08
CA LEU A 68 -12.69 9.49 1.33
C LEU A 68 -14.21 9.58 1.50
N ASN A 69 -14.77 8.71 2.34
CA ASN A 69 -16.20 8.66 2.62
C ASN A 69 -16.46 9.08 4.06
N ASN A 70 -17.60 9.74 4.28
CA ASN A 70 -18.05 10.22 5.59
C ASN A 70 -17.08 11.16 6.32
N VAL A 71 -16.21 11.85 5.56
CA VAL A 71 -15.27 12.83 6.11
C VAL A 71 -15.95 14.18 6.31
N ASP A 72 -15.52 14.92 7.32
CA ASP A 72 -15.95 16.28 7.55
C ASP A 72 -15.37 17.21 6.46
N GLN A 73 -16.27 17.78 5.64
CA GLN A 73 -15.88 18.60 4.50
C GLN A 73 -15.14 19.88 4.91
N LEU A 74 -15.46 20.45 6.07
CA LEU A 74 -14.78 21.64 6.57
C LEU A 74 -13.35 21.30 6.98
N LEU A 75 -13.18 20.22 7.76
CA LEU A 75 -11.86 19.76 8.21
C LEU A 75 -10.99 19.31 7.02
N LEU A 76 -11.60 18.69 6.00
CA LEU A 76 -10.90 18.34 4.78
C LEU A 76 -10.43 19.60 4.01
N ALA A 77 -11.29 20.61 3.89
CA ALA A 77 -10.96 21.87 3.20
C ALA A 77 -9.84 22.66 3.88
N ILE A 78 -9.71 22.57 5.21
CA ILE A 78 -8.63 23.23 5.96
C ILE A 78 -7.39 22.32 6.14
N GLY A 79 -7.31 21.16 5.45
CA GLY A 79 -6.13 20.30 5.43
C GLY A 79 -5.88 19.51 6.73
N GLN A 80 -6.95 19.16 7.44
CA GLN A 80 -6.83 18.33 8.66
C GLN A 80 -6.81 16.82 8.38
N TYR A 81 -7.05 16.43 7.13
CA TYR A 81 -6.92 15.04 6.69
C TYR A 81 -5.67 14.86 5.86
N ASP A 82 -4.93 13.82 6.18
CA ASP A 82 -3.77 13.39 5.44
C ASP A 82 -3.95 11.96 4.95
N VAL A 83 -3.42 11.69 3.77
CA VAL A 83 -3.38 10.37 3.19
C VAL A 83 -1.93 9.96 2.96
N VAL A 84 -1.62 8.73 3.31
CA VAL A 84 -0.35 8.09 2.98
C VAL A 84 -0.65 6.81 2.23
N VAL A 85 0.03 6.59 1.11
CA VAL A 85 -0.06 5.36 0.32
C VAL A 85 1.31 4.74 0.23
N THR A 86 1.45 3.49 0.64
CA THR A 86 2.69 2.72 0.54
C THR A 86 2.52 1.55 -0.43
N LEU A 87 3.58 1.17 -1.09
CA LEU A 87 3.68 -0.03 -1.90
C LEU A 87 4.79 -0.90 -1.32
N GLU A 88 4.42 -2.05 -0.78
CA GLU A 88 5.36 -3.03 -0.24
C GLU A 88 5.52 -4.21 -1.20
N GLY A 89 6.77 -4.60 -1.47
CA GLY A 89 7.10 -5.83 -2.17
C GLY A 89 6.94 -7.09 -1.32
N PRO A 90 7.16 -8.26 -1.92
CA PRO A 90 7.20 -9.51 -1.17
C PRO A 90 8.13 -9.42 0.03
N ARG A 91 7.74 -10.04 1.14
CA ARG A 91 8.54 -10.01 2.37
C ARG A 91 9.43 -11.25 2.43
N GLU A 92 10.73 -11.02 2.51
CA GLU A 92 11.76 -12.07 2.54
C GLU A 92 12.77 -11.83 3.67
N ALA A 93 13.54 -12.87 3.99
CA ALA A 93 14.65 -12.73 4.92
C ALA A 93 15.85 -12.07 4.21
N ALA A 94 16.41 -11.04 4.83
CA ALA A 94 17.55 -10.31 4.27
C ALA A 94 18.78 -10.37 5.21
N THR A 95 19.93 -10.73 4.66
CA THR A 95 21.19 -10.80 5.44
C THR A 95 22.14 -9.67 5.07
N VAL A 96 22.46 -8.85 6.04
CA VAL A 96 23.48 -7.80 5.95
C VAL A 96 24.78 -8.31 6.51
N ARG A 97 25.88 -8.10 5.78
CA ARG A 97 27.22 -8.53 6.16
C ARG A 97 28.15 -7.35 6.25
N ARG A 98 28.88 -7.24 7.36
CA ARG A 98 29.93 -6.26 7.54
C ARG A 98 31.26 -6.84 7.06
N LYS A 99 31.87 -6.16 6.10
CA LYS A 99 33.23 -6.49 5.62
C LYS A 99 34.25 -5.75 6.46
N GLU A 100 35.29 -6.48 6.88
CA GLU A 100 36.44 -5.93 7.57
C GLU A 100 37.72 -6.36 6.86
N ARG A 101 38.76 -5.50 6.90
CA ARG A 101 40.06 -5.84 6.32
C ARG A 101 40.88 -6.61 7.33
N PHE A 102 41.21 -7.85 6.99
CA PHE A 102 42.07 -8.71 7.81
C PHE A 102 43.27 -9.19 6.98
N LEU A 103 44.50 -8.95 7.42
CA LEU A 103 45.74 -9.30 6.70
C LEU A 103 45.75 -8.87 5.22
N GLY A 104 45.19 -7.71 4.91
CA GLY A 104 45.15 -7.17 3.54
C GLY A 104 43.99 -7.65 2.68
N ILE A 105 43.16 -8.60 3.11
CA ILE A 105 41.99 -9.11 2.41
C ILE A 105 40.68 -8.67 3.08
N TRP A 106 39.63 -8.54 2.30
CA TRP A 106 38.30 -8.23 2.82
C TRP A 106 37.54 -9.52 3.20
N VAL A 107 37.19 -9.65 4.48
CA VAL A 107 36.44 -10.79 5.02
C VAL A 107 35.10 -10.34 5.62
N ASN A 108 34.06 -11.19 5.49
CA ASN A 108 32.80 -10.97 6.17
C ASN A 108 32.93 -11.40 7.63
N ARG A 109 33.04 -10.46 8.56
CA ARG A 109 33.26 -10.78 9.97
C ARG A 109 32.00 -10.86 10.80
N GLN A 110 31.04 -10.03 10.48
CA GLN A 110 29.75 -10.00 11.16
C GLN A 110 28.63 -10.07 10.14
N SER A 111 27.55 -10.75 10.49
CA SER A 111 26.33 -10.82 9.69
C SER A 111 25.11 -10.76 10.59
N LEU A 112 24.08 -10.07 10.12
CA LEU A 112 22.78 -9.98 10.78
C LEU A 112 21.69 -10.26 9.74
N THR A 113 20.79 -11.17 10.07
CA THR A 113 19.64 -11.48 9.22
C THR A 113 18.40 -10.85 9.82
N PHE A 114 17.65 -10.14 8.99
CA PHE A 114 16.32 -9.60 9.32
C PHE A 114 15.27 -10.53 8.74
N ASP A 115 14.23 -10.81 9.54
CA ASP A 115 13.11 -11.66 9.11
C ASP A 115 12.04 -10.82 8.42
N ARG A 116 11.46 -11.38 7.34
CA ARG A 116 10.29 -10.85 6.63
C ARG A 116 10.30 -9.34 6.38
N VAL A 117 11.40 -8.85 5.83
CA VAL A 117 11.50 -7.45 5.40
C VAL A 117 10.97 -7.30 3.97
N PRO A 118 10.29 -6.19 3.62
CA PRO A 118 9.85 -5.98 2.25
C PRO A 118 11.06 -5.87 1.31
N THR A 119 11.00 -6.54 0.17
CA THR A 119 12.07 -6.52 -0.84
C THR A 119 12.13 -5.19 -1.60
N SER A 120 10.99 -4.48 -1.66
CA SER A 120 10.89 -3.11 -2.18
C SER A 120 9.86 -2.33 -1.37
N TYR A 121 10.04 -1.02 -1.27
CA TYR A 121 9.15 -0.13 -0.54
C TYR A 121 9.10 1.23 -1.21
N SER A 122 7.92 1.75 -1.43
CA SER A 122 7.71 3.11 -1.93
C SER A 122 6.57 3.75 -1.16
N VAL A 123 6.73 5.02 -0.79
CA VAL A 123 5.70 5.79 -0.11
C VAL A 123 5.36 7.05 -0.89
N ALA A 124 4.09 7.42 -0.88
CA ALA A 124 3.57 8.70 -1.34
C ALA A 124 2.65 9.27 -0.26
N SER A 125 2.69 10.56 -0.04
CA SER A 125 1.94 11.21 1.03
C SER A 125 1.42 12.58 0.61
N THR A 126 0.47 13.13 1.34
CA THR A 126 -0.05 14.50 1.16
C THR A 126 0.92 15.55 1.67
N ARG A 127 1.69 15.23 2.71
CA ARG A 127 2.76 16.04 3.33
C ARG A 127 3.91 15.11 3.71
N PRO A 128 5.10 15.61 4.06
CA PRO A 128 6.17 14.78 4.61
C PRO A 128 5.65 13.88 5.74
N VAL A 129 5.99 12.60 5.70
CA VAL A 129 5.42 11.57 6.59
C VAL A 129 5.57 11.96 8.06
N ASP A 130 6.73 12.48 8.44
CA ASP A 130 7.03 12.93 9.82
C ASP A 130 6.17 14.12 10.29
N ALA A 131 5.58 14.87 9.35
CA ALA A 131 4.66 15.96 9.63
C ALA A 131 3.20 15.51 9.74
N ILE A 132 2.90 14.26 9.34
CA ILE A 132 1.53 13.70 9.35
C ILE A 132 1.18 13.12 10.71
N ALA A 133 2.07 12.30 11.28
CA ALA A 133 1.80 11.59 12.53
C ALA A 133 3.05 11.50 13.42
N PRO A 134 2.87 11.29 14.73
CA PRO A 134 3.99 11.10 15.66
C PRO A 134 4.80 9.84 15.30
N PRO A 135 6.12 9.82 15.61
CA PRO A 135 6.99 8.67 15.31
C PRO A 135 6.50 7.34 15.90
N GLU A 136 5.81 7.36 17.03
CA GLU A 136 5.25 6.17 17.68
C GLU A 136 4.20 5.51 16.77
N VAL A 137 3.30 6.31 16.19
CA VAL A 137 2.25 5.84 15.28
C VAL A 137 2.86 5.36 13.96
N LEU A 138 3.85 6.08 13.43
CA LEU A 138 4.55 5.69 12.20
C LEU A 138 5.30 4.37 12.38
N ASN A 139 5.95 4.17 13.54
CA ASN A 139 6.64 2.92 13.88
C ASN A 139 5.67 1.75 14.04
N GLU A 140 4.50 1.98 14.66
CA GLU A 140 3.47 0.95 14.83
C GLU A 140 2.90 0.48 13.48
N LEU A 141 2.65 1.43 12.58
CA LEU A 141 2.11 1.16 11.24
C LEU A 141 3.18 0.80 10.21
N GLY A 142 4.46 1.02 10.50
CA GLY A 142 5.58 0.79 9.58
C GLY A 142 5.57 1.73 8.37
N ILE A 143 5.17 3.00 8.57
CA ILE A 143 5.04 3.99 7.50
C ILE A 143 6.31 4.85 7.40
N GLY A 144 6.93 4.84 6.22
CA GLY A 144 8.21 5.51 5.95
C GLY A 144 9.39 4.54 6.06
N VAL A 145 10.44 4.79 5.29
CA VAL A 145 11.63 3.91 5.23
C VAL A 145 12.29 3.78 6.61
N ASP A 146 12.31 4.86 7.39
CA ASP A 146 12.91 4.87 8.72
C ASP A 146 12.09 4.13 9.78
N HIS A 147 10.80 3.96 9.54
CA HIS A 147 9.86 3.32 10.46
C HIS A 147 9.58 1.85 10.13
N LEU A 148 10.16 1.31 9.04
CA LEU A 148 9.99 -0.10 8.69
C LEU A 148 10.51 -1.02 9.79
N PRO A 149 9.73 -2.03 10.22
CA PRO A 149 10.14 -2.97 11.26
C PRO A 149 11.22 -3.91 10.72
N LEU A 150 12.47 -3.71 11.17
CA LEU A 150 13.61 -4.57 10.88
C LEU A 150 13.89 -5.45 12.09
N THR A 151 13.22 -6.61 12.16
CA THR A 151 13.36 -7.55 13.27
C THR A 151 14.52 -8.50 13.01
N PRO A 152 15.57 -8.48 13.84
CA PRO A 152 16.69 -9.38 13.67
C PRO A 152 16.30 -10.81 14.08
N THR A 153 16.83 -11.80 13.35
CA THR A 153 16.62 -13.22 13.63
C THR A 153 17.95 -13.97 13.70
N GLY A 154 18.00 -15.04 14.49
CA GLY A 154 19.18 -15.89 14.66
C GLY A 154 19.91 -15.67 15.98
N HIS A 155 20.97 -16.47 16.19
CA HIS A 155 21.86 -16.37 17.34
C HIS A 155 22.97 -15.37 17.04
N PHE A 156 23.07 -14.33 17.85
CA PHE A 156 24.09 -13.30 17.70
C PHE A 156 25.31 -13.68 18.58
N ILE A 157 26.47 -13.82 17.95
CA ILE A 157 27.73 -14.07 18.67
C ILE A 157 28.50 -12.74 18.72
N GLY A 158 28.69 -12.23 19.94
CA GLY A 158 29.40 -10.98 20.18
C GLY A 158 28.51 -9.75 20.29
N ASP A 159 29.12 -8.60 20.55
CA ASP A 159 28.46 -7.30 20.64
C ASP A 159 28.18 -6.77 19.22
N ILE A 160 26.92 -6.93 18.78
CA ILE A 160 26.47 -6.48 17.46
C ILE A 160 25.67 -5.20 17.62
N ASN A 161 26.12 -4.12 16.99
CA ASN A 161 25.36 -2.88 16.92
C ASN A 161 24.20 -3.01 15.92
N MET A 162 23.02 -3.42 16.41
CA MET A 162 21.81 -3.62 15.58
C MET A 162 21.37 -2.36 14.85
N GLY A 163 21.58 -1.17 15.45
CA GLY A 163 21.26 0.11 14.83
C GLY A 163 22.10 0.36 13.56
N GLU A 164 23.40 0.05 13.61
CA GLU A 164 24.29 0.18 12.46
C GLU A 164 23.85 -0.75 11.30
N PHE A 165 23.47 -2.00 11.59
CA PHE A 165 23.00 -2.93 10.58
C PHE A 165 21.66 -2.52 9.98
N ARG A 166 20.71 -2.00 10.77
CA ARG A 166 19.45 -1.45 10.26
C ARG A 166 19.68 -0.27 9.33
N SER A 167 20.49 0.70 9.74
CA SER A 167 20.84 1.86 8.92
C SER A 167 21.59 1.45 7.64
N ALA A 168 22.50 0.47 7.73
CA ALA A 168 23.20 -0.05 6.56
C ALA A 168 22.23 -0.74 5.59
N TYR A 169 21.28 -1.53 6.09
CA TYR A 169 20.27 -2.16 5.25
C TYR A 169 19.44 -1.13 4.48
N ARG A 170 18.85 -0.14 5.19
CA ARG A 170 18.07 0.93 4.56
C ARG A 170 18.87 1.65 3.48
N ARG A 171 20.08 2.10 3.80
CA ARG A 171 20.95 2.78 2.84
C ARG A 171 21.29 1.94 1.62
N LEU A 172 21.46 0.60 1.75
CA LEU A 172 21.69 -0.30 0.63
C LEU A 172 20.44 -0.41 -0.26
N GLN A 173 19.25 -0.50 0.33
CA GLN A 173 17.99 -0.58 -0.40
C GLN A 173 17.64 0.75 -1.10
N GLU A 174 17.89 1.88 -0.44
CA GLU A 174 17.78 3.22 -1.05
C GLU A 174 18.77 3.39 -2.21
N GLY A 175 20.04 3.01 -1.99
CA GLY A 175 21.08 3.08 -3.01
C GLY A 175 20.81 2.18 -4.22
N SER A 176 20.05 1.09 -4.05
CA SER A 176 19.57 0.24 -5.15
C SER A 176 18.29 0.76 -5.81
N GLY A 177 17.67 1.79 -5.26
CA GLY A 177 16.40 2.35 -5.70
C GLY A 177 15.17 1.51 -5.35
N LEU A 178 15.33 0.44 -4.55
CA LEU A 178 14.22 -0.41 -4.11
C LEU A 178 13.41 0.21 -2.97
N TYR A 179 14.05 1.07 -2.14
CA TYR A 179 13.37 1.85 -1.12
C TYR A 179 13.32 3.31 -1.56
N GLN A 180 12.12 3.88 -1.58
CA GLN A 180 11.89 5.23 -2.07
C GLN A 180 10.94 5.96 -1.12
N ASP A 181 11.41 7.07 -0.55
CA ASP A 181 10.59 8.03 0.15
C ASP A 181 10.15 9.11 -0.85
N GLY A 182 8.90 9.03 -1.29
CA GLY A 182 8.29 10.01 -2.18
C GLY A 182 7.51 11.04 -1.38
N ASP A 183 8.15 12.12 -0.97
CA ASP A 183 7.45 13.25 -0.39
C ASP A 183 6.44 13.82 -1.39
N THR A 184 5.20 14.02 -0.94
CA THR A 184 4.15 14.75 -1.69
C THR A 184 3.69 14.13 -3.02
N GLY A 185 3.67 12.79 -3.12
CA GLY A 185 3.16 12.06 -4.29
C GLY A 185 1.62 12.01 -4.41
N ILE A 186 0.88 12.56 -3.43
CA ILE A 186 -0.59 12.53 -3.39
C ILE A 186 -1.17 13.90 -3.68
N ARG A 187 -2.18 13.94 -4.56
CA ARG A 187 -2.95 15.15 -4.88
C ARG A 187 -4.43 14.88 -4.87
N PHE A 188 -5.20 15.76 -4.26
CA PHE A 188 -6.65 15.74 -4.35
C PHE A 188 -7.10 16.21 -5.74
N VAL A 189 -7.89 15.40 -6.42
CA VAL A 189 -8.47 15.67 -7.75
C VAL A 189 -9.83 16.36 -7.60
N SER A 190 -10.56 16.02 -6.55
CA SER A 190 -11.79 16.71 -6.13
C SER A 190 -11.83 16.74 -4.60
N THR A 191 -12.91 17.22 -4.02
CA THR A 191 -13.05 17.41 -2.57
C THR A 191 -12.69 16.14 -1.77
N ASN A 192 -13.09 14.97 -2.24
CA ASN A 192 -12.89 13.69 -1.52
C ASN A 192 -12.18 12.62 -2.35
N LEU A 193 -11.77 12.93 -3.58
CA LEU A 193 -11.04 12.00 -4.46
C LEU A 193 -9.58 12.41 -4.55
N PHE A 194 -8.67 11.49 -4.27
CA PHE A 194 -7.24 11.70 -4.41
C PHE A 194 -6.62 10.75 -5.43
N ARG A 195 -5.46 11.14 -5.91
CA ARG A 195 -4.57 10.34 -6.76
C ARG A 195 -3.18 10.31 -6.13
N ALA A 196 -2.66 9.11 -5.94
CA ALA A 196 -1.28 8.85 -5.55
C ALA A 196 -0.49 8.32 -6.74
N SER A 197 0.75 8.73 -6.91
CA SER A 197 1.69 8.19 -7.89
C SER A 197 2.85 7.55 -7.15
N LEU A 198 3.02 6.24 -7.36
CA LEU A 198 4.09 5.43 -6.76
C LEU A 198 4.99 4.93 -7.88
N ARG A 199 6.29 5.16 -7.74
CA ARG A 199 7.27 4.72 -8.72
C ARG A 199 7.74 3.31 -8.45
N LEU A 200 7.68 2.46 -9.47
CA LEU A 200 8.25 1.13 -9.46
C LEU A 200 9.61 1.17 -10.15
N PRO A 201 10.70 0.79 -9.46
CA PRO A 201 12.03 0.77 -10.08
C PRO A 201 12.17 -0.36 -11.12
N ALA A 202 13.16 -0.23 -12.00
CA ALA A 202 13.42 -1.23 -13.04
C ALA A 202 13.80 -2.61 -12.50
N ASN A 203 14.40 -2.64 -11.31
CA ASN A 203 14.84 -3.86 -10.61
C ASN A 203 13.83 -4.36 -9.57
N ILE A 204 12.54 -3.96 -9.70
CA ILE A 204 11.51 -4.40 -8.77
C ILE A 204 11.39 -5.93 -8.78
N PRO A 205 11.33 -6.58 -7.61
CA PRO A 205 11.14 -8.03 -7.52
C PRO A 205 9.78 -8.47 -8.07
N ASP A 206 9.73 -9.64 -8.67
CA ASP A 206 8.47 -10.29 -9.03
C ASP A 206 7.77 -10.85 -7.78
N GLY A 207 6.44 -10.96 -7.84
CA GLY A 207 5.63 -11.47 -6.74
C GLY A 207 4.40 -10.61 -6.44
N VAL A 208 3.80 -10.87 -5.28
CA VAL A 208 2.63 -10.11 -4.82
C VAL A 208 3.10 -8.92 -3.99
N HIS A 209 2.84 -7.74 -4.51
CA HIS A 209 3.01 -6.47 -3.81
C HIS A 209 1.70 -6.05 -3.15
N VAL A 210 1.79 -5.32 -2.06
CA VAL A 210 0.61 -4.82 -1.35
C VAL A 210 0.66 -3.30 -1.32
N VAL A 211 -0.40 -2.68 -1.81
CA VAL A 211 -0.65 -1.25 -1.66
C VAL A 211 -1.42 -1.08 -0.36
N HIS A 212 -0.88 -0.31 0.58
CA HIS A 212 -1.59 0.11 1.78
C HIS A 212 -1.90 1.59 1.66
N ALA A 213 -3.13 1.98 1.93
CA ALA A 213 -3.51 3.38 2.03
C ALA A 213 -4.00 3.65 3.46
N TYR A 214 -3.50 4.71 4.03
CA TYR A 214 -3.77 5.14 5.40
C TYR A 214 -4.42 6.51 5.39
N LEU A 215 -5.45 6.67 6.20
CA LEU A 215 -6.12 7.95 6.44
C LEU A 215 -5.79 8.43 7.85
N PHE A 216 -5.33 9.66 7.95
CA PHE A 216 -5.06 10.35 9.20
C PHE A 216 -5.93 11.59 9.34
N LYS A 217 -6.23 11.96 10.58
CA LYS A 217 -6.93 13.21 10.94
C LYS A 217 -6.21 13.85 12.12
N SER A 218 -5.68 15.05 11.90
CA SER A 218 -4.94 15.79 12.94
C SER A 218 -3.84 14.97 13.65
N GLY A 219 -3.13 14.14 12.89
CA GLY A 219 -2.06 13.26 13.40
C GLY A 219 -2.51 11.90 13.94
N GLY A 220 -3.81 11.69 14.08
CA GLY A 220 -4.39 10.41 14.55
C GLY A 220 -4.73 9.47 13.37
N PHE A 221 -4.39 8.20 13.49
CA PHE A 221 -4.77 7.16 12.54
C PHE A 221 -6.28 6.88 12.58
N LEU A 222 -6.95 6.86 11.42
CA LEU A 222 -8.39 6.63 11.30
C LEU A 222 -8.74 5.31 10.62
N ALA A 223 -8.18 5.08 9.45
CA ALA A 223 -8.54 3.95 8.61
C ALA A 223 -7.38 3.50 7.73
N GLN A 224 -7.41 2.21 7.38
CA GLN A 224 -6.48 1.59 6.42
C GLN A 224 -7.28 0.77 5.41
N LYS A 225 -6.79 0.77 4.17
CA LYS A 225 -7.29 -0.09 3.10
C LYS A 225 -6.12 -0.69 2.34
N ASP A 226 -6.21 -1.99 2.05
CA ASP A 226 -5.16 -2.74 1.36
C ASP A 226 -5.64 -3.20 -0.01
N LEU A 227 -4.72 -3.24 -0.98
CA LEU A 227 -4.96 -3.76 -2.32
C LEU A 227 -3.74 -4.55 -2.79
N ARG A 228 -3.95 -5.69 -3.42
CA ARG A 228 -2.87 -6.53 -3.94
C ARG A 228 -2.60 -6.20 -5.41
N LEU A 229 -1.32 -6.05 -5.72
CA LEU A 229 -0.78 -5.85 -7.05
C LEU A 229 0.14 -7.03 -7.39
N ARG A 230 -0.08 -7.68 -8.51
CA ARG A 230 0.79 -8.75 -8.99
C ARG A 230 1.86 -8.19 -9.93
N VAL A 231 3.11 -8.46 -9.63
CA VAL A 231 4.24 -8.17 -10.51
C VAL A 231 4.75 -9.50 -11.06
N VAL A 232 4.72 -9.67 -12.37
CA VAL A 232 5.08 -10.93 -13.04
C VAL A 232 6.17 -10.69 -14.09
N LYS A 233 7.15 -11.57 -14.12
CA LYS A 233 8.10 -11.61 -15.25
C LYS A 233 7.44 -12.23 -16.46
N THR A 234 7.52 -11.56 -17.59
CA THR A 234 6.97 -12.04 -18.86
C THR A 234 8.05 -12.00 -19.93
N GLY A 235 8.00 -12.96 -20.85
CA GLY A 235 8.94 -13.02 -21.97
C GLY A 235 9.60 -14.38 -22.13
N VAL A 236 10.61 -14.45 -22.98
CA VAL A 236 11.31 -15.70 -23.31
C VAL A 236 11.98 -16.33 -22.09
N GLU A 237 12.52 -15.49 -21.18
CA GLU A 237 13.13 -15.96 -19.93
C GLU A 237 12.14 -16.70 -19.04
N GLN A 238 10.90 -16.20 -18.94
CA GLN A 238 9.83 -16.85 -18.19
C GLN A 238 9.48 -18.19 -18.85
N ALA A 239 9.30 -18.22 -20.18
CA ALA A 239 8.98 -19.45 -20.91
C ALA A 239 10.07 -20.52 -20.72
N ILE A 240 11.35 -20.13 -20.78
CA ILE A 240 12.49 -21.02 -20.53
C ILE A 240 12.49 -21.52 -19.10
N THR A 241 12.28 -20.62 -18.12
CA THR A 241 12.25 -20.97 -16.69
C THR A 241 11.10 -21.90 -16.37
N ASP A 242 9.91 -21.61 -16.90
CA ASP A 242 8.71 -22.45 -16.71
C ASP A 242 8.86 -23.81 -17.36
N ALA A 243 9.43 -23.89 -18.57
CA ALA A 243 9.75 -25.14 -19.22
C ALA A 243 10.75 -25.98 -18.42
N ALA A 244 11.80 -25.33 -17.90
CA ALA A 244 12.82 -26.02 -17.09
C ALA A 244 12.27 -26.53 -15.74
N ARG A 245 11.35 -25.79 -15.11
CA ARG A 245 10.77 -26.18 -13.81
C ARG A 245 9.60 -27.14 -13.92
N ASN A 246 8.69 -26.91 -14.87
CA ASN A 246 7.44 -27.67 -14.99
C ASN A 246 7.60 -28.93 -15.85
N GLN A 247 8.55 -28.92 -16.81
CA GLN A 247 8.80 -30.02 -17.73
C GLN A 247 10.31 -30.30 -17.89
N PRO A 248 11.03 -30.68 -16.82
CA PRO A 248 12.50 -30.79 -16.82
C PRO A 248 13.02 -31.84 -17.82
N LEU A 249 12.29 -32.95 -18.02
CA LEU A 249 12.68 -33.98 -18.98
C LEU A 249 12.60 -33.54 -20.44
N SER A 250 11.50 -32.88 -20.82
CA SER A 250 11.32 -32.38 -22.19
C SER A 250 12.26 -31.21 -22.48
N TYR A 251 12.48 -30.32 -21.50
CA TYR A 251 13.46 -29.24 -21.60
C TYR A 251 14.90 -29.78 -21.77
N GLY A 252 15.29 -30.75 -20.96
CA GLY A 252 16.60 -31.41 -21.04
C GLY A 252 16.80 -32.12 -22.40
N ALA A 253 15.81 -32.89 -22.87
CA ALA A 253 15.86 -33.55 -24.17
C ALA A 253 15.98 -32.53 -25.33
N PHE A 254 15.23 -31.41 -25.27
CA PHE A 254 15.32 -30.33 -26.24
C PHE A 254 16.71 -29.66 -26.23
N ALA A 255 17.25 -29.37 -25.06
CA ALA A 255 18.58 -28.77 -24.93
C ALA A 255 19.68 -29.66 -25.51
N VAL A 256 19.63 -30.99 -25.29
CA VAL A 256 20.56 -31.96 -25.88
C VAL A 256 20.42 -31.99 -27.38
N LEU A 257 19.20 -31.99 -27.93
CA LEU A 257 18.94 -31.99 -29.37
C LEU A 257 19.52 -30.72 -30.02
N VAL A 258 19.29 -29.57 -29.46
CA VAL A 258 19.87 -28.28 -29.91
C VAL A 258 21.39 -28.33 -29.89
N ALA A 259 22.01 -28.85 -28.84
CA ALA A 259 23.45 -28.98 -28.74
C ALA A 259 24.04 -29.90 -29.83
N LEU A 260 23.38 -31.03 -30.08
CA LEU A 260 23.79 -31.97 -31.17
C LEU A 260 23.69 -31.34 -32.53
N ILE A 261 22.58 -30.66 -32.84
CA ILE A 261 22.40 -29.96 -34.16
C ILE A 261 23.46 -28.86 -34.30
N THR A 262 23.69 -28.05 -33.27
CA THR A 262 24.68 -26.98 -33.28
C THR A 262 26.10 -27.53 -33.47
N GLY A 263 26.45 -28.59 -32.72
CA GLY A 263 27.74 -29.25 -32.86
C GLY A 263 27.95 -29.86 -34.26
N TRP A 264 26.90 -30.50 -34.81
CA TRP A 264 26.95 -31.06 -36.16
C TRP A 264 27.09 -29.98 -37.23
N THR A 265 26.29 -28.92 -37.17
CA THR A 265 26.40 -27.80 -38.12
C THR A 265 27.74 -27.07 -38.02
N ALA A 266 28.25 -26.85 -36.81
CA ALA A 266 29.60 -26.30 -36.61
C ALA A 266 30.68 -27.19 -37.21
N SER A 267 30.58 -28.51 -37.01
CA SER A 267 31.51 -29.48 -37.67
C SER A 267 31.49 -29.41 -39.20
N LEU A 268 30.31 -29.22 -39.81
CA LEU A 268 30.21 -29.04 -41.26
C LEU A 268 30.82 -27.72 -41.76
N VAL A 269 30.59 -26.62 -41.06
CA VAL A 269 31.07 -25.28 -41.41
C VAL A 269 32.60 -25.16 -41.23
N PHE A 270 33.12 -25.74 -40.17
CA PHE A 270 34.56 -25.64 -39.86
C PHE A 270 35.38 -26.84 -40.27
N ARG A 271 34.80 -27.79 -41.01
CA ARG A 271 35.52 -28.90 -41.61
C ARG A 271 36.39 -28.34 -42.76
N LYS A 272 37.65 -28.09 -42.47
CA LYS A 272 38.65 -27.80 -43.50
C LYS A 272 39.04 -29.13 -44.16
N ASP A 273 38.94 -29.17 -45.46
CA ASP A 273 39.54 -30.22 -46.30
C ASP A 273 41.05 -30.22 -46.17
#